data_6868cfc3e418b2c34f10f606a3a264f4
#
_entry.id   6868cfc3e418b2c34f10f606a3a264f4
#
_cell.length_a   1.000
_cell.length_b   1.000
_cell.length_c   1.000
_cell.angle_alpha   90.00
_cell.angle_beta   90.00
_cell.angle_gamma   90.00
#
_symmetry.space_group_name_H-M   'P 1'
#
loop_
_entity.id
_entity.type
_entity.pdbx_description
1 polymer ?
#
loop_
_entity_poly.entity_id
_entity_poly.type
_entity_poly.pdbx_seq_one_letter_code
_entity_poly.pdbx_strand_id
1 'polypeptide(L)'
;MTATIAFAEEAPQNADSIVKTLLAATESGNFAEFQQQGDAAFQAGITKDMFSKVSQQLAPALKGGYDLSFLTSLTQQGYDVYLWKITPNTGKDQFVAKLVLKNGEASGFWIQ
;
A
#
# COMPACT_ATOMS: atom_id res chain seq x y z
N MET A 1 -24.28 -16.50 -24.02
CA MET A 1 -23.66 -15.57 -23.16
C MET A 1 -22.50 -16.19 -22.43
N THR A 2 -21.51 -15.47 -22.44
CA THR A 2 -20.36 -15.86 -21.71
C THR A 2 -20.62 -15.70 -20.25
N ALA A 3 -20.53 -16.75 -19.55
CA ALA A 3 -20.52 -16.65 -18.13
C ALA A 3 -19.44 -15.68 -17.79
N THR A 4 -19.81 -14.63 -17.19
CA THR A 4 -18.83 -13.76 -16.62
C THR A 4 -18.21 -14.50 -15.48
N ILE A 5 -17.09 -15.02 -15.74
CA ILE A 5 -16.34 -15.58 -14.67
C ILE A 5 -15.92 -14.40 -13.83
N ALA A 6 -16.38 -14.40 -12.63
CA ALA A 6 -15.93 -13.40 -11.69
C ALA A 6 -14.50 -13.74 -11.33
N PHE A 7 -13.58 -13.22 -12.10
CA PHE A 7 -12.21 -13.23 -11.68
C PHE A 7 -12.06 -12.24 -10.55
N ALA A 8 -11.29 -12.61 -9.57
CA ALA A 8 -10.83 -11.64 -8.60
C ALA A 8 -10.21 -10.50 -9.39
N GLU A 9 -10.66 -9.30 -9.12
CA GLU A 9 -10.10 -8.11 -9.73
C GLU A 9 -8.62 -8.04 -9.39
N GLU A 10 -7.80 -7.69 -10.35
CA GLU A 10 -6.39 -7.53 -10.12
C GLU A 10 -6.02 -6.06 -10.10
N ALA A 11 -5.07 -5.69 -9.26
CA ALA A 11 -4.54 -4.35 -9.24
C ALA A 11 -3.79 -4.06 -10.53
N PRO A 12 -3.83 -2.82 -11.03
CA PRO A 12 -2.94 -2.43 -12.12
C PRO A 12 -1.49 -2.67 -11.72
N GLN A 13 -0.68 -3.04 -12.70
CA GLN A 13 0.71 -3.41 -12.45
C GLN A 13 1.50 -2.31 -11.75
N ASN A 14 1.29 -1.06 -12.12
CA ASN A 14 1.98 0.06 -11.47
C ASN A 14 1.54 0.23 -10.01
N ALA A 15 0.25 0.08 -9.72
CA ALA A 15 -0.26 0.16 -8.35
C ALA A 15 0.31 -0.96 -7.49
N ASP A 16 0.34 -2.18 -8.03
CA ASP A 16 0.88 -3.33 -7.32
C ASP A 16 2.37 -3.14 -7.03
N SER A 17 3.12 -2.64 -7.99
CA SER A 17 4.56 -2.36 -7.81
C SER A 17 4.80 -1.30 -6.76
N ILE A 18 4.01 -0.24 -6.77
CA ILE A 18 4.15 0.85 -5.80
C ILE A 18 3.84 0.37 -4.39
N VAL A 19 2.73 -0.35 -4.18
CA VAL A 19 2.37 -0.82 -2.83
C VAL A 19 3.43 -1.77 -2.28
N LYS A 20 3.97 -2.65 -3.12
CA LYS A 20 5.03 -3.56 -2.69
C LYS A 20 6.29 -2.82 -2.28
N THR A 21 6.66 -1.80 -3.03
CA THR A 21 7.82 -0.96 -2.70
C THR A 21 7.59 -0.17 -1.41
N LEU A 22 6.38 0.38 -1.23
CA LEU A 22 6.04 1.09 -0.01
C LEU A 22 6.08 0.18 1.22
N LEU A 23 5.58 -1.04 1.09
CA LEU A 23 5.62 -2.01 2.18
C LEU A 23 7.05 -2.45 2.50
N ALA A 24 7.87 -2.68 1.47
CA ALA A 24 9.28 -3.03 1.68
C ALA A 24 10.04 -1.90 2.38
N ALA A 25 9.79 -0.66 1.98
CA ALA A 25 10.40 0.51 2.62
C ALA A 25 9.95 0.66 4.07
N THR A 26 8.68 0.37 4.34
CA THR A 26 8.13 0.40 5.70
C THR A 26 8.77 -0.67 6.57
N GLU A 27 8.93 -1.88 6.03
CA GLU A 27 9.58 -2.98 6.75
C GLU A 27 11.03 -2.65 7.09
N SER A 28 11.77 -2.08 6.14
CA SER A 28 13.19 -1.78 6.31
C SER A 28 13.46 -0.44 7.00
N GLY A 29 12.45 0.41 7.13
CA GLY A 29 12.62 1.74 7.69
C GLY A 29 13.30 2.72 6.74
N ASN A 30 13.22 2.50 5.44
CA ASN A 30 13.88 3.33 4.44
C ASN A 30 12.96 4.46 3.98
N PHE A 31 13.02 5.57 4.69
CA PHE A 31 12.16 6.72 4.43
C PHE A 31 12.40 7.33 3.04
N ALA A 32 13.65 7.41 2.60
CA ALA A 32 13.97 7.97 1.29
C ALA A 32 13.31 7.16 0.16
N GLU A 33 13.39 5.85 0.22
CA GLU A 33 12.76 4.99 -0.76
C GLU A 33 11.23 5.09 -0.71
N PHE A 34 10.69 5.20 0.49
CA PHE A 34 9.26 5.39 0.69
C PHE A 34 8.78 6.66 -0.01
N GLN A 35 9.48 7.77 0.21
CA GLN A 35 9.11 9.06 -0.39
C GLN A 35 9.23 9.10 -1.91
N GLN A 36 10.17 8.36 -2.46
CA GLN A 36 10.40 8.35 -3.91
C GLN A 36 9.21 7.83 -4.70
N GLN A 37 8.32 7.08 -4.05
CA GLN A 37 7.14 6.55 -4.72
C GLN A 37 6.04 7.59 -4.93
N GLY A 38 6.14 8.70 -4.25
CA GLY A 38 5.05 9.66 -4.17
C GLY A 38 5.32 10.99 -4.84
N ASP A 39 4.23 11.71 -5.10
CA ASP A 39 4.26 13.07 -5.60
C ASP A 39 4.53 14.06 -4.45
N ALA A 40 4.48 15.36 -4.76
CA ALA A 40 4.76 16.40 -3.78
C ALA A 40 3.78 16.35 -2.59
N ALA A 41 2.50 16.05 -2.85
CA ALA A 41 1.51 15.94 -1.79
C ALA A 41 1.81 14.79 -0.84
N PHE A 42 2.22 13.65 -1.40
CA PHE A 42 2.62 12.48 -0.62
C PHE A 42 3.81 12.81 0.28
N GLN A 43 4.85 13.43 -0.30
CA GLN A 43 6.05 13.78 0.43
C GLN A 43 5.78 14.81 1.54
N ALA A 44 4.91 15.77 1.27
CA ALA A 44 4.56 16.78 2.26
C ALA A 44 3.67 16.23 3.37
N GLY A 45 2.87 15.20 3.08
CA GLY A 45 1.91 14.64 4.02
C GLY A 45 2.50 13.66 5.02
N ILE A 46 3.69 13.13 4.78
CA ILE A 46 4.30 12.13 5.65
C ILE A 46 5.67 12.61 6.09
N THR A 47 5.82 12.86 7.39
CA THR A 47 7.10 13.25 7.96
C THR A 47 7.93 12.02 8.31
N LYS A 48 9.21 12.22 8.49
CA LYS A 48 10.11 11.14 8.90
C LYS A 48 9.68 10.54 10.24
N ASP A 49 9.23 11.38 11.18
CA ASP A 49 8.74 10.90 12.48
C ASP A 49 7.51 10.02 12.34
N MET A 50 6.54 10.44 11.53
CA MET A 50 5.33 9.65 11.26
C MET A 50 5.70 8.31 10.65
N PHE A 51 6.58 8.33 9.65
CA PHE A 51 7.04 7.11 8.99
C PHE A 51 7.75 6.18 9.97
N SER A 52 8.65 6.72 10.80
CA SER A 52 9.39 5.92 11.78
C SER A 52 8.47 5.21 12.76
N LYS A 53 7.42 5.89 13.23
CA LYS A 53 6.47 5.29 14.15
C LYS A 53 5.69 4.15 13.50
N VAL A 54 5.22 4.36 12.28
CA VAL A 54 4.50 3.33 11.54
C VAL A 54 5.42 2.16 11.25
N SER A 55 6.64 2.43 10.79
CA SER A 55 7.63 1.40 10.50
C SER A 55 7.93 0.54 11.73
N GLN A 56 8.14 1.17 12.89
CA GLN A 56 8.42 0.44 14.12
C GLN A 56 7.26 -0.46 14.54
N GLN A 57 6.04 0.00 14.33
CA GLN A 57 4.85 -0.79 14.68
C GLN A 57 4.63 -1.96 13.73
N LEU A 58 4.88 -1.76 12.45
CA LEU A 58 4.54 -2.74 11.41
C LEU A 58 5.69 -3.66 11.03
N ALA A 59 6.94 -3.22 11.18
CA ALA A 59 8.09 -4.03 10.77
C ALA A 59 8.09 -5.44 11.37
N PRO A 60 7.79 -5.63 12.66
CA PRO A 60 7.76 -7.00 13.21
C PRO A 60 6.75 -7.90 12.51
N ALA A 61 5.58 -7.38 12.16
CA ALA A 61 4.56 -8.14 11.45
C ALA A 61 4.99 -8.44 10.02
N LEU A 62 5.61 -7.48 9.34
CA LEU A 62 6.00 -7.63 7.94
C LEU A 62 7.23 -8.51 7.76
N LYS A 63 8.17 -8.48 8.70
CA LYS A 63 9.43 -9.22 8.60
C LYS A 63 9.25 -10.73 8.63
N GLY A 64 8.18 -11.21 9.21
CA GLY A 64 7.87 -12.63 9.20
C GLY A 64 7.29 -13.12 7.89
N GLY A 65 7.14 -12.23 6.93
CA GLY A 65 6.47 -12.53 5.67
C GLY A 65 4.98 -12.27 5.76
N TYR A 66 4.36 -12.00 4.64
CA TYR A 66 2.94 -11.70 4.57
C TYR A 66 2.39 -11.99 3.19
N ASP A 67 1.09 -12.23 3.12
CA ASP A 67 0.36 -12.30 1.87
C ASP A 67 -0.30 -10.95 1.60
N LEU A 68 -0.24 -10.51 0.36
CA LEU A 68 -0.85 -9.28 -0.09
C LEU A 68 -1.97 -9.65 -1.07
N SER A 69 -3.20 -9.33 -0.72
CA SER A 69 -4.36 -9.69 -1.52
C SER A 69 -5.13 -8.44 -1.93
N PHE A 70 -5.28 -8.23 -3.23
CA PHE A 70 -6.01 -7.07 -3.73
C PHE A 70 -7.50 -7.22 -3.43
N LEU A 71 -8.10 -6.18 -2.87
CA LEU A 71 -9.52 -6.20 -2.49
C LEU A 71 -10.40 -5.51 -3.53
N THR A 72 -10.11 -4.24 -3.81
CA THR A 72 -10.93 -3.47 -4.71
C THR A 72 -10.28 -2.16 -5.08
N SER A 73 -10.83 -1.51 -6.09
CA SER A 73 -10.48 -0.14 -6.44
C SER A 73 -11.74 0.71 -6.49
N LEU A 74 -11.55 2.00 -6.27
CA LEU A 74 -12.64 2.97 -6.42
C LEU A 74 -12.05 4.31 -6.83
N THR A 75 -12.93 5.19 -7.32
CA THR A 75 -12.54 6.54 -7.67
C THR A 75 -13.19 7.49 -6.69
N GLN A 76 -12.38 8.32 -6.05
CA GLN A 76 -12.86 9.31 -5.11
C GLN A 76 -12.25 10.67 -5.44
N GLN A 77 -13.07 11.67 -5.70
CA GLN A 77 -12.63 13.05 -5.94
C GLN A 77 -11.57 13.15 -7.04
N GLY A 78 -11.69 12.30 -8.07
CA GLY A 78 -10.75 12.29 -9.18
C GLY A 78 -9.47 11.49 -8.96
N TYR A 79 -9.33 10.85 -7.81
CA TYR A 79 -8.19 9.98 -7.51
C TYR A 79 -8.58 8.52 -7.68
N ASP A 80 -7.61 7.73 -8.08
CA ASP A 80 -7.75 6.27 -8.10
C ASP A 80 -7.30 5.72 -6.76
N VAL A 81 -8.17 4.97 -6.11
CA VAL A 81 -7.91 4.40 -4.79
C VAL A 81 -7.90 2.89 -4.90
N TYR A 82 -6.86 2.27 -4.35
CA TYR A 82 -6.68 0.82 -4.36
C TYR A 82 -6.54 0.30 -2.95
N LEU A 83 -7.17 -0.84 -2.67
CA LEU A 83 -7.17 -1.44 -1.35
C LEU A 83 -6.64 -2.87 -1.42
N TRP A 84 -5.75 -3.21 -0.52
CA TRP A 84 -5.23 -4.57 -0.34
C TRP A 84 -5.40 -5.02 1.08
N LYS A 85 -5.52 -6.33 1.25
CA LYS A 85 -5.45 -6.96 2.55
C LYS A 85 -4.04 -7.49 2.76
N ILE A 86 -3.45 -7.18 3.90
CA ILE A 86 -2.16 -7.69 4.31
C ILE A 86 -2.40 -8.73 5.39
N THR A 87 -1.94 -9.96 5.16
CA THR A 87 -2.07 -11.04 6.12
C THR A 87 -0.68 -11.50 6.55
N PRO A 88 -0.18 -11.04 7.70
CA PRO A 88 1.12 -11.48 8.19
C PRO A 88 1.12 -12.96 8.50
N ASN A 89 2.22 -13.64 8.18
CA ASN A 89 2.34 -15.08 8.41
C ASN A 89 2.37 -15.45 9.90
N THR A 90 2.88 -14.55 10.71
CA THR A 90 3.04 -14.80 12.15
C THR A 90 2.06 -14.04 13.01
N GLY A 91 1.31 -13.13 12.41
CA GLY A 91 0.43 -12.25 13.14
C GLY A 91 -0.97 -12.80 13.29
N LYS A 92 -1.68 -12.26 14.25
CA LYS A 92 -3.09 -12.53 14.44
C LYS A 92 -3.95 -11.51 13.73
N ASP A 93 -3.41 -10.31 13.56
CA ASP A 93 -4.14 -9.20 12.99
C ASP A 93 -3.82 -9.07 11.50
N GLN A 94 -4.86 -8.76 10.75
CA GLN A 94 -4.75 -8.41 9.34
C GLN A 94 -4.85 -6.90 9.21
N PHE A 95 -4.28 -6.38 8.13
CA PHE A 95 -4.28 -4.95 7.87
C PHE A 95 -4.84 -4.65 6.51
N VAL A 96 -5.30 -3.42 6.32
CA VAL A 96 -5.69 -2.89 5.02
C VAL A 96 -4.67 -1.84 4.60
N ALA A 97 -4.12 -2.00 3.40
CA ALA A 97 -3.30 -0.99 2.79
C ALA A 97 -4.15 -0.22 1.78
N LYS A 98 -4.18 1.10 1.92
CA LYS A 98 -4.90 1.99 1.02
C LYS A 98 -3.90 2.86 0.29
N LEU A 99 -3.89 2.75 -1.03
CA LEU A 99 -3.01 3.54 -1.90
C LEU A 99 -3.85 4.45 -2.77
N VAL A 100 -3.55 5.73 -2.75
CA VAL A 100 -4.19 6.71 -3.63
C VAL A 100 -3.18 7.12 -4.68
N LEU A 101 -3.55 6.98 -5.95
CA LEU A 101 -2.71 7.36 -7.08
C LEU A 101 -3.27 8.58 -7.78
N LYS A 102 -2.35 9.42 -8.22
CA LYS A 102 -2.64 10.54 -9.11
C LYS A 102 -1.54 10.60 -10.15
N ASN A 103 -1.93 10.56 -11.43
CA ASN A 103 -0.97 10.60 -12.54
C ASN A 103 0.12 9.52 -12.43
N GLY A 104 -0.25 8.35 -11.91
CA GLY A 104 0.68 7.21 -11.80
C GLY A 104 1.63 7.26 -10.62
N GLU A 105 1.51 8.27 -9.75
CA GLU A 105 2.36 8.39 -8.57
C GLU A 105 1.52 8.27 -7.31
N ALA A 106 2.13 7.81 -6.23
CA ALA A 106 1.46 7.76 -4.94
C ALA A 106 1.16 9.17 -4.44
N SER A 107 -0.10 9.41 -4.09
CA SER A 107 -0.54 10.68 -3.53
C SER A 107 -0.97 10.52 -2.07
N GLY A 108 -1.21 9.31 -1.65
CA GLY A 108 -1.51 8.97 -0.26
C GLY A 108 -1.35 7.47 -0.03
N PHE A 109 -0.99 7.11 1.19
CA PHE A 109 -0.82 5.71 1.57
C PHE A 109 -1.10 5.55 3.06
N TRP A 110 -1.97 4.60 3.40
CA TRP A 110 -2.33 4.31 4.79
C TRP A 110 -2.38 2.82 5.01
N ILE A 111 -2.01 2.42 6.23
CA ILE A 111 -2.17 1.04 6.70
C ILE A 111 -2.99 1.11 7.97
N GLN A 112 -4.05 0.33 8.02
CA GLN A 112 -4.93 0.29 9.19
C GLN A 112 -5.50 -1.10 9.45
#